data_786f32c1907f0abef3a77987642d901b
#
_entry.id   786f32c1907f0abef3a77987642d901b
#
_cell.length_a   1.000
_cell.length_b   1.000
_cell.length_c   1.000
_cell.angle_alpha   90.00
_cell.angle_beta   90.00
_cell.angle_gamma   90.00
#
_symmetry.space_group_name_H-M   'P 1'
#
loop_
_entity.id
_entity.type
_entity.pdbx_description
1 polymer ?
#
loop_
_entity_poly.entity_id
_entity_poly.type
_entity_poly.pdbx_seq_one_letter_code
_entity_poly.pdbx_strand_id
1 'polypeptide(L)'
;MEEFDLQNRLFHRLHHMLVVPNTLVFGWESDVVSVTTSGYMHEFECKVTEEDLRADSRKEKFQQIIEYSVNSERNKNKFTGRKPPNYFWYIVPSGLCIPDVLPVFAGLIYWDEIKWRMDVIRKAQRLHTDKVTAREWQFLARSLMFKYWKLRTRTKVSPAVKAIELVPEAQ
;
A
#
# COMPACT_ATOMS: atom_id res chain seq x y z
N MET A 1 16.91 7.32 -4.74
CA MET A 1 15.85 6.42 -4.19
C MET A 1 14.71 6.39 -5.19
N GLU A 2 14.24 5.23 -5.53
CA GLU A 2 13.11 5.03 -6.43
C GLU A 2 11.84 4.72 -5.63
N GLU A 3 10.67 4.86 -6.25
CA GLU A 3 9.38 4.52 -5.62
C GLU A 3 9.33 3.05 -5.17
N PHE A 4 9.88 2.15 -5.98
CA PHE A 4 10.02 0.73 -5.65
C PHE A 4 10.81 0.48 -4.36
N ASP A 5 11.83 1.29 -4.08
CA ASP A 5 12.59 1.21 -2.83
C ASP A 5 11.70 1.53 -1.62
N LEU A 6 10.87 2.58 -1.71
CA LEU A 6 9.93 2.94 -0.65
C LEU A 6 8.90 1.84 -0.41
N GLN A 7 8.35 1.24 -1.48
CA GLN A 7 7.41 0.11 -1.36
C GLN A 7 8.03 -1.07 -0.62
N ASN A 8 9.28 -1.45 -0.96
CA ASN A 8 9.99 -2.54 -0.30
C ASN A 8 10.25 -2.25 1.19
N ARG A 9 10.68 -1.02 1.50
CA ARG A 9 10.94 -0.60 2.88
C ARG A 9 9.67 -0.59 3.72
N LEU A 10 8.58 -0.10 3.13
CA LEU A 10 7.26 -0.15 3.74
C LEU A 10 6.85 -1.58 4.06
N PHE A 11 6.98 -2.52 3.11
CA PHE A 11 6.68 -3.93 3.32
C PHE A 11 7.42 -4.52 4.53
N HIS A 12 8.72 -4.26 4.67
CA HIS A 12 9.51 -4.79 5.77
C HIS A 12 9.21 -4.16 7.14
N ARG A 13 8.52 -3.01 7.17
CA ARG A 13 8.19 -2.28 8.41
C ARG A 13 6.74 -2.39 8.82
N LEU A 14 5.84 -2.72 7.89
CA LEU A 14 4.44 -2.93 8.22
C LEU A 14 4.23 -4.30 8.86
N HIS A 15 3.72 -4.32 10.07
CA HIS A 15 3.27 -5.54 10.76
C HIS A 15 1.78 -5.80 10.48
N HIS A 16 1.36 -5.68 9.21
CA HIS A 16 0.00 -5.94 8.78
C HIS A 16 -0.15 -7.39 8.30
N MET A 17 -1.36 -7.93 8.40
CA MET A 17 -1.65 -9.32 8.03
C MET A 17 -1.40 -9.59 6.53
N LEU A 18 -1.66 -8.61 5.68
CA LEU A 18 -1.47 -8.70 4.24
C LEU A 18 -0.92 -7.37 3.71
N VAL A 19 0.06 -7.44 2.82
CA VAL A 19 0.61 -6.28 2.11
C VAL A 19 0.72 -6.63 0.62
N VAL A 20 0.06 -5.84 -0.23
CA VAL A 20 -0.05 -6.08 -1.68
C VAL A 20 0.42 -4.85 -2.44
N PRO A 21 1.54 -4.91 -3.18
CA PRO A 21 1.98 -3.79 -4.02
C PRO A 21 1.16 -3.70 -5.30
N ASN A 22 1.06 -2.52 -5.89
CA ASN A 22 0.53 -2.22 -7.23
C ASN A 22 -0.80 -2.93 -7.54
N THR A 23 -1.86 -2.61 -6.81
CA THR A 23 -3.17 -3.29 -6.91
C THR A 23 -4.31 -2.33 -7.25
N LEU A 24 -5.37 -2.86 -7.86
CA LEU A 24 -6.56 -2.12 -8.32
C LEU A 24 -7.80 -2.38 -7.44
N VAL A 25 -7.62 -2.72 -6.16
CA VAL A 25 -8.74 -3.12 -5.29
C VAL A 25 -9.79 -2.05 -5.13
N PHE A 26 -9.41 -0.77 -5.12
CA PHE A 26 -10.32 0.38 -4.99
C PHE A 26 -10.88 0.90 -6.33
N GLY A 27 -10.41 0.36 -7.47
CA GLY A 27 -10.79 0.80 -8.82
C GLY A 27 -9.77 1.73 -9.47
N TRP A 28 -8.77 2.17 -8.73
CA TRP A 28 -7.57 2.85 -9.20
C TRP A 28 -6.33 2.06 -8.79
N GLU A 29 -5.20 2.35 -9.41
CA GLU A 29 -3.93 1.77 -9.05
C GLU A 29 -3.42 2.39 -7.75
N SER A 30 -3.10 1.52 -6.79
CA SER A 30 -2.50 1.87 -5.49
C SER A 30 -1.12 1.28 -5.42
N ASP A 31 -0.13 2.06 -5.00
CA ASP A 31 1.27 1.59 -4.91
C ASP A 31 1.42 0.46 -3.90
N VAL A 32 0.81 0.59 -2.73
CA VAL A 32 0.72 -0.48 -1.73
C VAL A 32 -0.63 -0.44 -1.02
N VAL A 33 -1.26 -1.60 -0.92
CA VAL A 33 -2.44 -1.81 -0.06
C VAL A 33 -2.10 -2.80 1.02
N SER A 34 -2.51 -2.52 2.25
CA SER A 34 -2.35 -3.47 3.34
C SER A 34 -3.64 -3.69 4.11
N VAL A 35 -3.73 -4.82 4.80
CA VAL A 35 -4.84 -5.18 5.67
C VAL A 35 -4.30 -5.49 7.06
N THR A 36 -4.83 -4.82 8.07
CA THR A 36 -4.49 -5.08 9.47
C THR A 36 -5.15 -6.37 9.98
N THR A 37 -4.70 -6.89 11.12
CA THR A 37 -5.33 -8.03 11.82
C THR A 37 -6.77 -7.75 12.22
N SER A 38 -7.12 -6.48 12.46
CA SER A 38 -8.48 -6.03 12.76
C SER A 38 -9.38 -5.89 11.52
N GLY A 39 -8.84 -6.10 10.30
CA GLY A 39 -9.58 -6.09 9.05
C GLY A 39 -9.77 -4.70 8.44
N TYR A 40 -8.95 -3.72 8.79
CA TYR A 40 -8.95 -2.40 8.15
C TYR A 40 -7.94 -2.34 7.02
N MET A 41 -8.33 -1.72 5.90
CA MET A 41 -7.47 -1.51 4.74
C MET A 41 -6.77 -0.16 4.80
N HIS A 42 -5.48 -0.17 4.52
CA HIS A 42 -4.66 1.02 4.35
C HIS A 42 -4.15 1.08 2.91
N GLU A 43 -4.24 2.23 2.30
CA GLU A 43 -3.58 2.54 1.02
C GLU A 43 -2.38 3.44 1.30
N PHE A 44 -1.27 3.14 0.64
CA PHE A 44 -0.05 3.94 0.69
C PHE A 44 0.33 4.34 -0.72
N GLU A 45 0.57 5.63 -0.92
CA GLU A 45 1.15 6.21 -2.12
C GLU A 45 2.60 6.57 -1.83
N CYS A 46 3.50 6.02 -2.64
CA CYS A 46 4.93 6.26 -2.54
C CYS A 46 5.31 7.38 -3.50
N LYS A 47 5.90 8.46 -3.00
CA LYS A 47 6.34 9.58 -3.84
C LYS A 47 7.77 9.95 -3.50
N VAL A 48 8.59 10.10 -4.53
CA VAL A 48 10.03 10.39 -4.39
C VAL A 48 10.38 11.80 -4.86
N THR A 49 9.46 12.49 -5.56
CA THR A 49 9.61 13.88 -5.98
C THR A 49 8.44 14.74 -5.50
N GLU A 50 8.68 16.03 -5.32
CA GLU A 50 7.64 16.98 -4.97
C GLU A 50 6.65 17.20 -6.12
N GLU A 51 7.12 17.12 -7.36
CA GLU A 51 6.30 17.27 -8.57
C GLU A 51 5.27 16.15 -8.67
N ASP A 52 5.67 14.90 -8.45
CA ASP A 52 4.75 13.75 -8.44
C ASP A 52 3.72 13.86 -7.32
N LEU A 53 4.16 14.34 -6.15
CA LEU A 53 3.27 14.56 -5.01
C LEU A 53 2.21 15.63 -5.31
N ARG A 54 2.62 16.76 -5.94
CA ARG A 54 1.71 17.85 -6.34
C ARG A 54 0.76 17.40 -7.47
N ALA A 55 1.24 16.62 -8.42
CA ALA A 55 0.42 16.05 -9.49
C ALA A 55 -0.62 15.08 -8.94
N ASP A 56 -0.24 14.28 -7.94
CA ASP A 56 -1.12 13.31 -7.31
C ASP A 56 -2.32 13.96 -6.61
N SER A 57 -2.13 15.13 -5.97
CA SER A 57 -3.19 15.84 -5.24
C SER A 57 -4.41 16.25 -6.10
N ARG A 58 -4.31 16.19 -7.43
CA ARG A 58 -5.35 16.53 -8.39
C ARG A 58 -6.11 15.32 -8.93
N LYS A 59 -5.77 14.10 -8.51
CA LYS A 59 -6.39 12.88 -9.02
C LYS A 59 -7.84 12.75 -8.59
N GLU A 60 -8.68 12.24 -9.49
CA GLU A 60 -10.11 12.01 -9.27
C GLU A 60 -10.40 11.09 -8.07
N LYS A 61 -9.48 10.17 -7.74
CA LYS A 61 -9.62 9.27 -6.58
C LYS A 61 -9.87 10.02 -5.27
N PHE A 62 -9.32 11.22 -5.10
CA PHE A 62 -9.54 12.01 -3.86
C PHE A 62 -10.96 12.56 -3.76
N GLN A 63 -11.57 12.91 -4.87
CA GLN A 63 -12.99 13.29 -4.88
C GLN A 63 -13.84 12.10 -4.46
N GLN A 64 -13.60 10.91 -5.00
CA GLN A 64 -14.29 9.69 -4.61
C GLN A 64 -14.11 9.34 -3.13
N ILE A 65 -12.91 9.51 -2.59
CA ILE A 65 -12.62 9.29 -1.16
C ILE A 65 -13.42 10.27 -0.28
N ILE A 66 -13.44 11.55 -0.65
CA ILE A 66 -14.16 12.60 0.10
C ILE A 66 -15.68 12.34 0.02
N GLU A 67 -16.22 12.08 -1.16
CA GLU A 67 -17.64 11.78 -1.35
C GLU A 67 -18.09 10.58 -0.53
N TYR A 68 -17.27 9.53 -0.47
CA TYR A 68 -17.58 8.37 0.36
C TYR A 68 -17.58 8.73 1.85
N SER A 69 -16.57 9.44 2.34
CA SER A 69 -16.45 9.81 3.75
C SER A 69 -17.63 10.68 4.22
N VAL A 70 -18.07 11.62 3.37
CA VAL A 70 -19.23 12.48 3.67
C VAL A 70 -20.56 11.71 3.61
N ASN A 71 -20.70 10.79 2.66
CA ASN A 71 -21.93 10.04 2.45
C ASN A 71 -22.04 8.78 3.30
N SER A 72 -20.93 8.25 3.82
CA SER A 72 -20.92 7.02 4.63
C SER A 72 -21.72 7.16 5.93
N GLU A 73 -21.79 8.35 6.49
CA GLU A 73 -22.61 8.63 7.68
C GLU A 73 -24.10 8.82 7.36
N ARG A 74 -24.44 9.27 6.13
CA ARG A 74 -25.81 9.65 5.75
C ARG A 74 -26.55 8.68 4.85
N ASN A 75 -25.85 7.90 3.98
CA ASN A 75 -26.52 7.05 2.97
C ASN A 75 -25.58 5.97 2.39
N LYS A 76 -25.32 4.90 3.13
CA LYS A 76 -24.55 3.74 2.64
C LYS A 76 -25.09 3.12 1.34
N ASN A 77 -26.35 3.33 1.00
CA ASN A 77 -27.04 2.72 -0.14
C ASN A 77 -26.94 3.51 -1.46
N LYS A 78 -26.37 4.72 -1.46
CA LYS A 78 -26.32 5.57 -2.66
C LYS A 78 -24.94 5.60 -3.35
N PHE A 79 -23.90 5.06 -2.70
CA PHE A 79 -22.57 5.05 -3.31
C PHE A 79 -22.46 3.88 -4.29
N THR A 80 -22.35 4.20 -5.58
CA THR A 80 -22.23 3.21 -6.68
C THR A 80 -20.79 2.81 -6.99
N GLY A 81 -19.81 3.52 -6.42
CA GLY A 81 -18.39 3.26 -6.59
C GLY A 81 -17.84 2.13 -5.70
N ARG A 82 -16.57 1.83 -5.86
CA ARG A 82 -15.86 0.91 -4.95
C ARG A 82 -15.57 1.64 -3.64
N LYS A 83 -15.68 0.91 -2.54
CA LYS A 83 -15.33 1.41 -1.21
C LYS A 83 -13.84 1.81 -1.17
N PRO A 84 -13.50 3.04 -0.71
CA PRO A 84 -12.11 3.47 -0.56
C PRO A 84 -11.42 2.73 0.61
N PRO A 85 -10.11 2.95 0.84
CA PRO A 85 -9.42 2.43 2.02
C PRO A 85 -9.99 3.03 3.30
N ASN A 86 -9.77 2.37 4.44
CA ASN A 86 -10.09 2.96 5.75
C ASN A 86 -9.13 4.09 6.11
N TYR A 87 -7.87 4.00 5.65
CA TYR A 87 -6.81 4.96 5.90
C TYR A 87 -6.00 5.16 4.62
N PHE A 88 -5.73 6.41 4.29
CA PHE A 88 -4.89 6.79 3.15
C PHE A 88 -3.61 7.45 3.64
N TRP A 89 -2.47 7.07 3.07
CA TRP A 89 -1.16 7.50 3.49
C TRP A 89 -0.27 7.91 2.31
N TYR A 90 0.53 8.93 2.53
CA TYR A 90 1.72 9.16 1.72
C TYR A 90 2.96 8.67 2.47
N ILE A 91 3.87 8.03 1.74
CA ILE A 91 5.22 7.74 2.21
C ILE A 91 6.21 8.43 1.27
N VAL A 92 7.10 9.25 1.85
CA VAL A 92 8.05 10.06 1.10
C VAL A 92 9.41 10.07 1.81
N PRO A 93 10.51 10.37 1.11
CA PRO A 93 11.79 10.63 1.75
C PRO A 93 11.70 11.79 2.73
N SER A 94 12.44 11.74 3.83
CA SER A 94 12.48 12.80 4.82
C SER A 94 12.83 14.15 4.19
N GLY A 95 12.04 15.17 4.51
CA GLY A 95 12.23 16.55 4.03
C GLY A 95 11.68 16.84 2.63
N LEU A 96 11.10 15.85 1.93
CA LEU A 96 10.52 16.08 0.60
C LEU A 96 9.22 16.88 0.64
N CYS A 97 8.39 16.72 1.65
CA CYS A 97 7.01 17.22 1.66
C CYS A 97 6.70 18.04 2.91
N ILE A 98 5.99 19.15 2.70
CA ILE A 98 5.37 19.93 3.77
C ILE A 98 3.96 19.37 3.99
N PRO A 99 3.55 18.99 5.20
CA PRO A 99 2.24 18.37 5.48
C PRO A 99 1.02 19.13 4.93
N ASP A 100 1.10 20.46 4.84
CA ASP A 100 -0.02 21.32 4.40
C ASP A 100 -0.37 21.18 2.92
N VAL A 101 0.50 20.62 2.09
CA VAL A 101 0.20 20.38 0.66
C VAL A 101 -0.59 19.09 0.42
N LEU A 102 -0.78 18.28 1.45
CA LEU A 102 -1.49 17.01 1.36
C LEU A 102 -2.97 17.16 1.71
N PRO A 103 -3.86 16.30 1.16
CA PRO A 103 -5.25 16.23 1.59
C PRO A 103 -5.36 16.05 3.11
N VAL A 104 -6.31 16.73 3.74
CA VAL A 104 -6.47 16.76 5.21
C VAL A 104 -6.63 15.35 5.81
N PHE A 105 -7.30 14.45 5.10
CA PHE A 105 -7.52 13.08 5.55
C PHE A 105 -6.28 12.17 5.44
N ALA A 106 -5.32 12.54 4.59
CA ALA A 106 -4.15 11.71 4.32
C ALA A 106 -3.15 11.75 5.48
N GLY A 107 -2.63 10.61 5.86
CA GLY A 107 -1.45 10.52 6.72
C GLY A 107 -0.17 10.79 5.95
N LEU A 108 0.90 11.10 6.67
CA LEU A 108 2.23 11.31 6.12
C LEU A 108 3.25 10.52 6.91
N ILE A 109 4.04 9.74 6.21
CA ILE A 109 5.17 8.98 6.76
C ILE A 109 6.43 9.45 6.05
N TYR A 110 7.44 9.83 6.82
CA TYR A 110 8.79 10.06 6.30
C TYR A 110 9.62 8.79 6.40
N TRP A 111 10.31 8.47 5.31
CA TRP A 111 11.39 7.52 5.33
C TRP A 111 12.72 8.24 5.59
N ASP A 112 13.36 7.94 6.72
CA ASP A 112 14.70 8.44 7.05
C ASP A 112 15.74 7.39 6.58
N GLU A 113 16.45 7.73 5.51
CA GLU A 113 17.46 6.85 4.89
C GLU A 113 18.66 6.62 5.80
N ILE A 114 19.02 7.62 6.60
CA ILE A 114 20.20 7.54 7.48
C ILE A 114 19.90 6.66 8.69
N LYS A 115 18.73 6.83 9.29
CA LYS A 115 18.31 6.10 10.49
C LYS A 115 17.56 4.80 10.17
N TRP A 116 17.32 4.50 8.89
CA TRP A 116 16.58 3.32 8.45
C TRP A 116 15.24 3.12 9.17
N ARG A 117 14.47 4.19 9.30
CA ARG A 117 13.19 4.15 10.00
C ARG A 117 12.12 4.97 9.31
N MET A 118 10.88 4.65 9.66
CA MET A 118 9.70 5.40 9.27
C MET A 118 9.25 6.26 10.45
N ASP A 119 9.07 7.56 10.20
CA ASP A 119 8.55 8.51 11.16
C ASP A 119 7.15 8.95 10.71
N VAL A 120 6.14 8.72 11.54
CA VAL A 120 4.77 9.21 11.28
C VAL A 120 4.71 10.68 11.62
N ILE A 121 4.66 11.53 10.59
CA ILE A 121 4.60 12.99 10.73
C ILE A 121 3.18 13.47 10.94
N ARG A 122 2.23 12.88 10.22
CA ARG A 122 0.80 13.13 10.36
C ARG A 122 0.04 11.81 10.32
N LYS A 123 -0.85 11.59 11.28
CA LYS A 123 -1.73 10.41 11.29
C LYS A 123 -2.81 10.54 10.22
N ALA A 124 -3.08 9.46 9.50
CA ALA A 124 -4.23 9.40 8.60
C ALA A 124 -5.53 9.44 9.39
N GLN A 125 -6.52 10.13 8.85
CA GLN A 125 -7.88 10.09 9.37
C GLN A 125 -8.56 8.79 8.95
N ARG A 126 -9.40 8.22 9.84
CA ARG A 126 -10.21 7.07 9.47
C ARG A 126 -11.40 7.53 8.64
N LEU A 127 -11.45 7.09 7.39
CA LEU A 127 -12.48 7.48 6.43
C LEU A 127 -13.81 6.77 6.66
N HIS A 128 -13.79 5.51 7.12
CA HIS A 128 -14.96 4.72 7.46
C HIS A 128 -14.59 3.52 8.37
N THR A 129 -15.60 2.85 8.91
CA THR A 129 -15.45 1.73 9.84
C THR A 129 -15.66 0.35 9.21
N ASP A 130 -16.02 0.29 7.92
CA ASP A 130 -16.31 -0.98 7.26
C ASP A 130 -15.03 -1.78 7.08
N LYS A 131 -15.07 -3.02 7.53
CA LYS A 131 -13.95 -3.95 7.40
C LYS A 131 -13.84 -4.51 5.99
N VAL A 132 -12.69 -5.10 5.69
CA VAL A 132 -12.46 -5.84 4.46
C VAL A 132 -13.46 -6.99 4.32
N THR A 133 -14.07 -7.11 3.15
CA THR A 133 -15.01 -8.18 2.82
C THR A 133 -14.27 -9.42 2.31
N ALA A 134 -14.94 -10.58 2.33
CA ALA A 134 -14.40 -11.82 1.74
C ALA A 134 -14.02 -11.63 0.26
N ARG A 135 -14.81 -10.85 -0.50
CA ARG A 135 -14.53 -10.55 -1.91
C ARG A 135 -13.26 -9.73 -2.09
N GLU A 136 -13.04 -8.71 -1.25
CA GLU A 136 -11.81 -7.89 -1.27
C GLU A 136 -10.59 -8.73 -0.85
N TRP A 137 -10.73 -9.61 0.16
CA TRP A 137 -9.70 -10.58 0.52
C TRP A 137 -9.31 -11.49 -0.65
N GLN A 138 -10.30 -12.08 -1.33
CA GLN A 138 -10.06 -12.92 -2.49
C GLN A 138 -9.37 -12.15 -3.62
N PHE A 139 -9.77 -10.89 -3.86
CA PHE A 139 -9.14 -10.05 -4.88
C PHE A 139 -7.67 -9.79 -4.55
N LEU A 140 -7.35 -9.39 -3.32
CA LEU A 140 -5.98 -9.12 -2.88
C LEU A 140 -5.10 -10.37 -2.92
N ALA A 141 -5.59 -11.50 -2.41
CA ALA A 141 -4.89 -12.78 -2.45
C ALA A 141 -4.60 -13.22 -3.89
N ARG A 142 -5.59 -13.09 -4.79
CA ARG A 142 -5.43 -13.40 -6.22
C ARG A 142 -4.41 -12.46 -6.88
N SER A 143 -4.42 -11.18 -6.56
CA SER A 143 -3.44 -10.22 -7.06
C SER A 143 -2.00 -10.62 -6.69
N LEU A 144 -1.75 -11.01 -5.43
CA LEU A 144 -0.44 -11.51 -5.00
C LEU A 144 -0.06 -12.80 -5.72
N MET A 145 -0.98 -13.74 -5.84
CA MET A 145 -0.74 -15.01 -6.53
C MET A 145 -0.30 -14.78 -7.98
N PHE A 146 -0.97 -13.89 -8.73
CA PHE A 146 -0.58 -13.55 -10.09
C PHE A 146 0.81 -12.90 -10.16
N LYS A 147 1.12 -11.99 -9.24
CA LYS A 147 2.45 -11.36 -9.16
C LYS A 147 3.55 -12.39 -8.89
N TYR A 148 3.32 -13.28 -7.94
CA TYR A 148 4.24 -14.37 -7.64
C TYR A 148 4.53 -15.25 -8.86
N TRP A 149 3.47 -15.73 -9.55
CA TRP A 149 3.63 -16.58 -10.73
C TRP A 149 4.32 -15.83 -11.88
N LYS A 150 4.01 -14.53 -12.09
CA LYS A 150 4.67 -13.70 -13.09
C LYS A 150 6.17 -13.54 -12.80
N LEU A 151 6.55 -13.36 -11.54
CA LEU A 151 7.96 -13.33 -11.14
C LEU A 151 8.62 -14.68 -11.37
N ARG A 152 8.00 -15.76 -10.92
CA ARG A 152 8.53 -17.12 -11.08
C ARG A 152 8.72 -17.53 -12.54
N THR A 153 7.86 -17.10 -13.44
CA THR A 153 8.01 -17.41 -14.88
C THR A 153 9.05 -16.54 -15.57
N ARG A 154 9.33 -15.34 -15.04
CA ARG A 154 10.40 -14.46 -15.55
C ARG A 154 11.79 -14.88 -15.08
N THR A 155 11.91 -15.27 -13.83
CA THR A 155 13.08 -15.98 -13.32
C THR A 155 12.98 -17.42 -13.82
N LYS A 156 13.47 -17.69 -15.03
CA LYS A 156 13.94 -19.04 -15.38
C LYS A 156 15.01 -19.34 -14.34
N VAL A 157 14.67 -20.09 -13.31
CA VAL A 157 15.64 -20.62 -12.35
C VAL A 157 16.60 -21.41 -13.20
N SER A 158 17.79 -20.85 -13.42
CA SER A 158 18.88 -21.58 -14.05
C SER A 158 19.03 -22.88 -13.28
N PRO A 159 19.20 -24.05 -13.95
CA PRO A 159 19.31 -25.33 -13.26
C PRO A 159 20.56 -25.48 -12.39
N ALA A 160 21.30 -24.40 -12.13
CA ALA A 160 22.52 -24.37 -11.32
C ALA A 160 22.31 -24.44 -9.79
N VAL A 161 21.08 -24.52 -9.28
CA VAL A 161 20.82 -24.90 -7.88
C VAL A 161 20.49 -26.40 -7.79
N LYS A 162 21.29 -27.22 -8.47
CA LYS A 162 21.46 -28.62 -8.17
C LYS A 162 22.82 -28.77 -7.49
N ALA A 163 22.77 -28.97 -6.21
CA ALA A 163 23.73 -29.60 -5.33
C ALA A 163 23.93 -28.79 -4.04
N ILE A 164 22.93 -28.79 -3.19
CA ILE A 164 23.28 -28.91 -1.78
C ILE A 164 23.59 -30.39 -1.65
N GLU A 165 24.87 -30.73 -1.76
CA GLU A 165 25.40 -32.02 -1.36
C GLU A 165 25.03 -32.22 0.11
N LEU A 166 24.17 -33.21 0.35
CA LEU A 166 24.00 -33.78 1.68
C LEU A 166 25.37 -34.29 2.13
N VAL A 167 26.00 -33.58 3.01
CA VAL A 167 27.19 -34.06 3.73
C VAL A 167 26.73 -35.29 4.52
N PRO A 168 27.26 -36.49 4.27
CA PRO A 168 26.91 -37.64 5.08
C PRO A 168 27.43 -37.41 6.49
N GLU A 169 26.58 -37.55 7.48
CA GLU A 169 26.97 -37.59 8.90
C GLU A 169 27.97 -38.72 9.07
N ALA A 170 29.18 -38.36 9.50
CA ALA A 170 30.21 -39.29 9.89
C ALA A 170 29.78 -40.01 11.16
N GLN A 171 29.79 -41.35 11.08
CA GLN A 171 29.63 -42.27 12.21
C GLN A 171 30.79 -42.15 13.19
#